data_13b2beac0c3d91b7f117f9be7ab60653
#
_entry.id   13b2beac0c3d91b7f117f9be7ab60653
#
_cell.length_a   1.000
_cell.length_b   1.000
_cell.length_c   1.000
_cell.angle_alpha   90.00
_cell.angle_beta   90.00
_cell.angle_gamma   90.00
#
_symmetry.space_group_name_H-M   'P 1'
#
loop_
_entity.id
_entity.type
_entity.pdbx_description
1 polymer ?
#
loop_
_entity_poly.entity_id
_entity_poly.type
_entity_poly.pdbx_seq_one_letter_code
_entity_poly.pdbx_strand_id
1 'polypeptide(L)'
;MLLLILFVLFYVVLQDKSLKVSSEEIVSSYEDNVAEADKIFLNKEINLTGKVKSFIQFEGEKSLLELESGNDSLKIYCIILNKEIESKAASLTTGTSVTVVGKCAGINQSLMNKSNNSIYIEAGQIR
;
A
#
# COMPACT_ATOMS: atom_id res chain seq x y z
N MET A 1 7.04 34.45 20.92
CA MET A 1 5.69 34.06 20.55
C MET A 1 5.54 33.70 19.08
N LEU A 2 6.03 34.54 18.17
CA LEU A 2 5.99 34.24 16.74
C LEU A 2 6.77 32.98 16.38
N LEU A 3 7.93 32.78 17.01
CA LEU A 3 8.77 31.62 16.80
C LEU A 3 8.10 30.32 17.23
N LEU A 4 7.32 30.36 18.29
CA LEU A 4 6.58 29.20 18.81
C LEU A 4 5.44 28.79 17.87
N ILE A 5 4.75 29.75 17.30
CA ILE A 5 3.66 29.50 16.34
C ILE A 5 4.20 28.86 15.06
N LEU A 6 5.32 29.36 14.55
CA LEU A 6 6.00 28.79 13.39
C LEU A 6 6.47 27.37 13.64
N PHE A 7 6.93 27.07 14.83
CA PHE A 7 7.38 25.73 15.21
C PHE A 7 6.23 24.74 15.28
N VAL A 8 5.10 25.16 15.83
CA VAL A 8 3.88 24.34 15.91
C VAL A 8 3.32 24.07 14.52
N LEU A 9 3.27 25.09 13.65
CA LEU A 9 2.83 24.91 12.28
C LEU A 9 3.72 23.97 11.50
N PHE A 10 5.02 24.06 11.68
CA PHE A 10 5.98 23.18 11.05
C PHE A 10 5.81 21.73 11.53
N TYR A 11 5.56 21.54 12.83
CA TYR A 11 5.31 20.23 13.43
C TYR A 11 4.03 19.58 12.90
N VAL A 12 2.95 20.35 12.79
CA VAL A 12 1.68 19.88 12.24
C VAL A 12 1.84 19.47 10.78
N VAL A 13 2.55 20.26 9.98
CA VAL A 13 2.84 19.94 8.58
C VAL A 13 3.65 18.66 8.45
N LEU A 14 4.61 18.42 9.33
CA LEU A 14 5.41 17.20 9.33
C LEU A 14 4.60 15.96 9.72
N GLN A 15 3.62 16.09 10.62
CA GLN A 15 2.79 14.97 11.05
C GLN A 15 1.78 14.54 9.99
N ASP A 16 1.39 15.45 9.11
CA ASP A 16 0.35 15.23 8.12
C ASP A 16 0.90 14.65 6.81
N LYS A 17 2.13 14.16 6.83
CA LYS A 17 2.77 13.64 5.63
C LYS A 17 2.67 12.12 5.52
N SER A 18 1.47 11.61 5.20
CA SER A 18 1.41 10.32 4.56
C SER A 18 1.83 10.49 3.10
N LEU A 19 2.70 9.61 2.63
CA LEU A 19 3.16 9.62 1.24
C LEU A 19 2.02 9.22 0.33
N LYS A 20 1.73 10.06 -0.64
CA LYS A 20 0.74 9.74 -1.69
C LYS A 20 1.48 9.14 -2.87
N VAL A 21 1.12 7.92 -3.23
CA VAL A 21 1.78 7.20 -4.32
C VAL A 21 0.74 6.40 -5.10
N SER A 22 0.94 6.31 -6.41
CA SER A 22 0.12 5.43 -7.24
C SER A 22 0.73 4.03 -7.31
N SER A 23 -0.08 3.05 -7.67
CA SER A 23 0.41 1.68 -7.88
C SER A 23 1.51 1.64 -8.94
N GLU A 24 1.38 2.44 -10.00
CA GLU A 24 2.38 2.53 -11.07
C GLU A 24 3.70 3.09 -10.54
N GLU A 25 3.64 4.12 -9.72
CA GLU A 25 4.85 4.76 -9.15
C GLU A 25 5.61 3.84 -8.21
N ILE A 26 4.89 3.14 -7.32
CA ILE A 26 5.55 2.25 -6.35
C ILE A 26 6.16 1.03 -7.07
N VAL A 27 5.47 0.49 -8.07
CA VAL A 27 5.98 -0.61 -8.89
C VAL A 27 7.24 -0.18 -9.64
N SER A 28 7.19 0.98 -10.28
CA SER A 28 8.32 1.53 -11.01
C SER A 28 9.55 1.73 -10.12
N SER A 29 9.33 2.23 -8.90
CA SER A 29 10.40 2.42 -7.93
C SER A 29 11.07 1.10 -7.54
N TYR A 30 10.27 0.08 -7.27
CA TYR A 30 10.81 -1.23 -6.89
C TYR A 30 11.44 -1.99 -8.05
N GLU A 31 10.95 -1.80 -9.25
CA GLU A 31 11.60 -2.36 -10.46
C GLU A 31 12.96 -1.73 -10.69
N ASP A 32 13.07 -0.44 -10.48
CA ASP A 32 14.29 0.31 -10.74
C ASP A 32 15.39 -0.04 -9.74
N ASN A 33 15.08 0.02 -8.44
CA ASN A 33 16.06 -0.25 -7.39
C ASN A 33 15.37 -0.55 -6.06
N VAL A 34 15.40 -1.80 -5.62
CA VAL A 34 14.75 -2.23 -4.38
C VAL A 34 15.26 -1.47 -3.16
N ALA A 35 16.58 -1.32 -3.05
CA ALA A 35 17.20 -0.65 -1.90
C ALA A 35 16.78 0.82 -1.80
N GLU A 36 16.72 1.52 -2.92
CA GLU A 36 16.28 2.92 -2.97
C GLU A 36 14.78 3.05 -2.70
N ALA A 37 13.97 2.13 -3.25
CA ALA A 37 12.53 2.11 -2.99
C ALA A 37 12.24 1.86 -1.51
N ASP A 38 12.97 0.94 -0.88
CA ASP A 38 12.81 0.67 0.56
C ASP A 38 13.12 1.90 1.40
N LYS A 39 14.11 2.70 1.02
CA LYS A 39 14.42 3.94 1.73
C LYS A 39 13.26 4.93 1.69
N ILE A 40 12.50 4.93 0.61
CA ILE A 40 11.35 5.82 0.43
C ILE A 40 10.11 5.29 1.14
N PHE A 41 9.84 3.99 1.01
CA PHE A 41 8.53 3.42 1.34
C PHE A 41 8.52 2.48 2.54
N LEU A 42 9.58 1.72 2.78
CA LEU A 42 9.56 0.63 3.76
C LEU A 42 9.24 1.14 5.16
N ASN A 43 8.26 0.50 5.81
CA ASN A 43 7.78 0.82 7.15
C ASN A 43 7.13 2.20 7.28
N LYS A 44 6.85 2.86 6.17
CA LYS A 44 6.18 4.17 6.18
C LYS A 44 4.72 4.02 5.85
N GLU A 45 3.91 4.90 6.43
CA GLU A 45 2.50 4.98 6.07
C GLU A 45 2.36 5.67 4.71
N ILE A 46 1.62 5.01 3.81
CA ILE A 46 1.41 5.52 2.46
C ILE A 46 -0.09 5.54 2.15
N ASN A 47 -0.46 6.45 1.26
CA ASN A 47 -1.78 6.48 0.62
C ASN A 47 -1.59 5.99 -0.80
N LEU A 48 -1.88 4.72 -1.01
CA LEU A 48 -1.67 4.05 -2.30
C LEU A 48 -2.94 4.07 -3.11
N THR A 49 -2.90 4.72 -4.26
CA THR A 49 -4.04 4.77 -5.18
C THR A 49 -3.82 3.79 -6.33
N GLY A 50 -4.80 2.95 -6.58
CA GLY A 50 -4.74 1.99 -7.66
C GLY A 50 -6.11 1.41 -7.98
N LYS A 51 -6.15 0.53 -8.97
CA LYS A 51 -7.37 -0.14 -9.37
C LYS A 51 -7.41 -1.54 -8.80
N VAL A 52 -8.58 -1.95 -8.33
CA VAL A 52 -8.79 -3.30 -7.80
C VAL A 52 -8.65 -4.32 -8.91
N LYS A 53 -7.83 -5.34 -8.67
CA LYS A 53 -7.70 -6.48 -9.55
C LYS A 53 -8.48 -7.68 -9.03
N SER A 54 -8.27 -8.05 -7.77
CA SER A 54 -8.97 -9.18 -7.17
C SER A 54 -8.94 -9.11 -5.65
N PHE A 55 -9.90 -9.80 -5.03
CA PHE A 55 -9.93 -10.00 -3.58
C PHE A 55 -9.72 -11.48 -3.32
N ILE A 56 -8.73 -11.82 -2.51
CA ILE A 56 -8.31 -13.19 -2.28
C ILE A 56 -8.51 -13.53 -0.80
N GLN A 57 -9.34 -14.53 -0.53
CA GLN A 57 -9.54 -15.03 0.83
C GLN A 57 -8.81 -16.35 1.01
N PHE A 58 -8.10 -16.46 2.14
CA PHE A 58 -7.48 -17.70 2.56
C PHE A 58 -8.15 -18.18 3.83
N GLU A 59 -8.42 -19.48 3.89
CA GLU A 59 -8.98 -20.07 5.08
C GLU A 59 -7.97 -20.03 6.24
N GLY A 60 -8.38 -19.42 7.36
CA GLY A 60 -7.53 -19.30 8.55
C GLY A 60 -6.43 -18.25 8.47
N GLU A 61 -6.36 -17.49 7.37
CA GLU A 61 -5.36 -16.45 7.16
C GLU A 61 -6.00 -15.13 6.80
N LYS A 62 -5.19 -14.05 6.80
CA LYS A 62 -5.67 -12.74 6.41
C LYS A 62 -5.93 -12.67 4.92
N SER A 63 -7.00 -11.98 4.54
CA SER A 63 -7.35 -11.77 3.14
C SER A 63 -6.41 -10.78 2.49
N LEU A 64 -6.28 -10.88 1.17
CA LEU A 64 -5.47 -9.97 0.37
C LEU A 64 -6.33 -9.25 -0.65
N LEU A 65 -6.11 -7.95 -0.81
CA LEU A 65 -6.65 -7.18 -1.90
C LEU A 65 -5.53 -6.93 -2.89
N GLU A 66 -5.66 -7.47 -4.09
CA GLU A 66 -4.68 -7.25 -5.15
C GLU A 66 -5.06 -6.01 -5.96
N LEU A 67 -4.09 -5.11 -6.16
CA LEU A 67 -4.24 -3.96 -7.03
C LEU A 67 -3.50 -4.20 -8.35
N GLU A 68 -3.99 -3.58 -9.42
CA GLU A 68 -3.33 -3.65 -10.73
C GLU A 68 -1.96 -2.98 -10.64
N SER A 69 -0.93 -3.71 -11.05
CA SER A 69 0.44 -3.21 -11.02
C SER A 69 0.96 -2.79 -12.39
N GLY A 70 0.30 -3.23 -13.46
CA GLY A 70 0.81 -3.05 -14.82
C GLY A 70 1.99 -3.94 -15.16
N ASN A 71 2.35 -4.86 -14.26
CA ASN A 71 3.52 -5.73 -14.42
C ASN A 71 3.20 -7.11 -13.86
N ASP A 72 3.28 -8.13 -14.71
CA ASP A 72 2.97 -9.51 -14.31
C ASP A 72 3.99 -10.11 -13.35
N SER A 73 5.21 -9.59 -13.34
CA SER A 73 6.29 -10.08 -12.48
C SER A 73 6.33 -9.44 -11.11
N LEU A 74 5.66 -8.30 -10.94
CA LEU A 74 5.64 -7.55 -9.67
C LEU A 74 4.22 -7.16 -9.33
N LYS A 75 3.66 -7.82 -8.33
CA LYS A 75 2.27 -7.63 -7.92
C LYS A 75 2.19 -6.76 -6.67
N ILE A 76 1.02 -6.18 -6.44
CA ILE A 76 0.74 -5.41 -5.22
C ILE A 76 -0.37 -6.10 -4.46
N TYR A 77 -0.07 -6.51 -3.24
CA TYR A 77 -1.04 -7.11 -2.33
C TYR A 77 -1.21 -6.26 -1.09
N CYS A 78 -2.45 -5.88 -0.80
CA CYS A 78 -2.81 -5.20 0.43
C CYS A 78 -3.31 -6.23 1.43
N ILE A 79 -2.59 -6.39 2.53
CA ILE A 79 -2.95 -7.32 3.60
C ILE A 79 -4.05 -6.68 4.43
N ILE A 80 -5.20 -7.35 4.52
CA ILE A 80 -6.36 -6.83 5.24
C ILE A 80 -6.21 -7.14 6.73
N LEU A 81 -6.14 -6.10 7.55
CA LEU A 81 -5.81 -6.23 8.98
C LEU A 81 -7.01 -6.49 9.88
N ASN A 82 -8.22 -6.16 9.46
CA ASN A 82 -9.42 -6.34 10.29
C ASN A 82 -10.65 -6.64 9.45
N LYS A 83 -11.73 -7.08 10.11
CA LYS A 83 -12.97 -7.52 9.44
C LYS A 83 -13.73 -6.37 8.80
N GLU A 84 -13.65 -5.17 9.34
CA GLU A 84 -14.32 -4.00 8.78
C GLU A 84 -13.77 -3.67 7.40
N ILE A 85 -12.45 -3.65 7.28
CA ILE A 85 -11.77 -3.41 6.01
C ILE A 85 -12.00 -4.58 5.06
N GLU A 86 -12.03 -5.81 5.59
CA GLU A 86 -12.30 -7.01 4.80
C GLU A 86 -13.68 -6.94 4.12
N SER A 87 -14.70 -6.54 4.84
CA SER A 87 -16.05 -6.38 4.29
C SER A 87 -16.08 -5.35 3.16
N LYS A 88 -15.39 -4.24 3.35
CA LYS A 88 -15.29 -3.20 2.34
C LYS A 88 -14.53 -3.70 1.11
N ALA A 89 -13.40 -4.37 1.32
CA ALA A 89 -12.57 -4.91 0.22
C ALA A 89 -13.34 -5.95 -0.59
N ALA A 90 -14.08 -6.83 0.08
CA ALA A 90 -14.86 -7.87 -0.56
C ALA A 90 -15.99 -7.31 -1.44
N SER A 91 -16.48 -6.10 -1.13
CA SER A 91 -17.55 -5.45 -1.89
C SER A 91 -17.06 -4.70 -3.13
N LEU A 92 -15.75 -4.54 -3.28
CA LEU A 92 -15.19 -3.75 -4.38
C LEU A 92 -15.24 -4.52 -5.69
N THR A 93 -15.55 -3.79 -6.75
CA THR A 93 -15.61 -4.35 -8.11
C THR A 93 -14.25 -4.20 -8.78
N THR A 94 -13.85 -5.22 -9.53
CA THR A 94 -12.61 -5.17 -10.36
C THR A 94 -12.61 -3.93 -11.25
N GLY A 95 -11.50 -3.22 -11.28
CA GLY A 95 -11.34 -1.99 -12.04
C GLY A 95 -11.70 -0.72 -11.30
N THR A 96 -12.29 -0.83 -10.10
CA THR A 96 -12.61 0.34 -9.27
C THR A 96 -11.33 0.96 -8.72
N SER A 97 -11.22 2.28 -8.81
CA SER A 97 -10.13 3.03 -8.20
C SER A 97 -10.34 3.15 -6.70
N VAL A 98 -9.31 2.83 -5.93
CA VAL A 98 -9.35 2.94 -4.47
C VAL A 98 -8.07 3.58 -3.95
N THR A 99 -8.15 4.13 -2.75
CA THR A 99 -6.97 4.56 -2.01
C THR A 99 -6.83 3.69 -0.77
N VAL A 100 -5.74 2.96 -0.69
CA VAL A 100 -5.41 2.14 0.47
C VAL A 100 -4.45 2.92 1.35
N VAL A 101 -4.84 3.13 2.59
CA VAL A 101 -3.99 3.79 3.58
C VAL A 101 -3.39 2.71 4.46
N GLY A 102 -2.08 2.62 4.47
CA GLY A 102 -1.43 1.57 5.24
C GLY A 102 0.07 1.69 5.25
N LYS A 103 0.69 0.72 5.91
CA LYS A 103 2.13 0.67 6.07
C LYS A 103 2.74 -0.21 4.98
N CYS A 104 3.73 0.30 4.29
CA CYS A 104 4.45 -0.48 3.29
C CYS A 104 5.37 -1.49 3.97
N ALA A 105 5.16 -2.77 3.67
CA ALA A 105 5.98 -3.86 4.20
C ALA A 105 7.09 -4.27 3.24
N GLY A 106 7.22 -3.56 2.11
CA GLY A 106 8.28 -3.79 1.14
C GLY A 106 8.00 -4.91 0.17
N ILE A 107 9.05 -5.30 -0.55
CA ILE A 107 8.94 -6.35 -1.55
C ILE A 107 9.28 -7.70 -0.92
N ASN A 108 8.52 -8.72 -1.31
CA ASN A 108 8.76 -10.07 -0.83
C ASN A 108 8.35 -11.07 -1.90
N GLN A 109 8.83 -12.31 -1.77
CA GLN A 109 8.44 -13.37 -2.67
C GLN A 109 6.95 -13.67 -2.48
N SER A 110 6.23 -13.82 -3.59
CA SER A 110 4.80 -14.08 -3.55
C SER A 110 4.48 -15.36 -2.77
N LEU A 111 3.48 -15.28 -1.89
CA LEU A 111 2.95 -16.44 -1.17
C LEU A 111 2.28 -17.44 -2.12
N MET A 112 1.79 -16.95 -3.25
CA MET A 112 1.05 -17.74 -4.23
C MET A 112 1.94 -18.35 -5.30
N ASN A 113 3.03 -17.68 -5.65
CA ASN A 113 3.96 -18.12 -6.68
C ASN A 113 5.37 -17.67 -6.32
N LYS A 114 6.21 -18.62 -5.95
CA LYS A 114 7.57 -18.33 -5.49
C LYS A 114 8.49 -17.73 -6.55
N SER A 115 8.12 -17.80 -7.82
CA SER A 115 8.91 -17.20 -8.90
C SER A 115 8.65 -15.70 -9.07
N ASN A 116 7.58 -15.16 -8.50
CA ASN A 116 7.20 -13.76 -8.61
C ASN A 116 7.41 -13.02 -7.29
N ASN A 117 7.80 -11.77 -7.40
CA ASN A 117 7.91 -10.86 -6.27
C ASN A 117 6.61 -10.08 -6.10
N SER A 118 6.37 -9.63 -4.89
CA SER A 118 5.17 -8.85 -4.58
C SER A 118 5.50 -7.76 -3.57
N ILE A 119 4.87 -6.61 -3.76
CA ILE A 119 4.92 -5.50 -2.81
C ILE A 119 3.73 -5.69 -1.86
N TYR A 120 3.99 -5.67 -0.56
CA TYR A 120 2.97 -5.84 0.45
C TYR A 120 2.69 -4.55 1.20
N ILE A 121 1.41 -4.23 1.35
CA ILE A 121 0.92 -3.08 2.10
C ILE A 121 0.00 -3.60 3.21
N GLU A 122 0.30 -3.26 4.44
CA GLU A 122 -0.59 -3.60 5.57
C GLU A 122 -1.71 -2.56 5.61
N ALA A 123 -2.88 -2.92 5.09
CA ALA A 123 -3.99 -2.00 4.90
C ALA A 123 -4.71 -1.70 6.21
N GLY A 124 -4.61 -0.45 6.67
CA GLY A 124 -5.34 0.04 7.83
C GLY A 124 -6.65 0.72 7.48
N GLN A 125 -6.82 1.15 6.22
CA GLN A 125 -8.03 1.83 5.76
C GLN A 125 -8.12 1.74 4.24
N ILE A 126 -9.34 1.66 3.73
CA ILE A 126 -9.63 1.73 2.29
C ILE A 126 -10.65 2.84 2.05
N ARG A 127 -10.31 3.74 1.14
CA ARG A 127 -11.18 4.86 0.76
C ARG A 127 -11.65 4.76 -0.68
#